data_953d0f876c70385e28ac872ba61c7de0
#
_entry.id   953d0f876c70385e28ac872ba61c7de0
#
_cell.length_a   1.000
_cell.length_b   1.000
_cell.length_c   1.000
_cell.angle_alpha   90.00
_cell.angle_beta   90.00
_cell.angle_gamma   90.00
#
_symmetry.space_group_name_H-M   'P 1'
#
loop_
_entity.id
_entity.type
_entity.pdbx_description
1 polymer ?
#
loop_
_entity_poly.entity_id
_entity_poly.type
_entity_poly.pdbx_seq_one_letter_code
_entity_poly.pdbx_strand_id
1 'polypeptide(L)'
;MRTLEACYEINFSKVNFQERKIKITEPKTIISGAFKTGKSYLIYDFLSTFKPKEYLYIDFSDLRNDIIEIKENLAKFIKMNEISVLVLENFNFDFELPTCENIIISTKNPINLKGFKNLIISALDFEEYLLHDNKHQNITQSFNSFLKFGNLPELINYEEHKKINRLQEIIELQCKDETQYEIFKILIENIDEKKSLFQLFNN
;
A
#
# COMPACT_ATOMS: atom_id res chain seq x y z
N MET A 1 -13.00 22.00 10.05
CA MET A 1 -13.16 21.11 8.85
C MET A 1 -12.08 21.30 7.78
N ARG A 2 -11.05 22.06 8.07
CA ARG A 2 -9.98 22.38 7.10
C ARG A 2 -9.23 21.14 6.55
N THR A 3 -8.98 20.15 7.41
CA THR A 3 -8.34 18.88 7.02
C THR A 3 -9.22 18.09 6.08
N LEU A 4 -10.52 17.93 6.39
CA LEU A 4 -11.44 17.19 5.53
C LEU A 4 -11.65 17.87 4.17
N GLU A 5 -11.69 19.20 4.14
CA GLU A 5 -11.75 19.97 2.87
C GLU A 5 -10.51 19.72 2.01
N ALA A 6 -9.31 19.74 2.61
CA ALA A 6 -8.08 19.45 1.90
C ALA A 6 -8.05 18.01 1.34
N CYS A 7 -8.51 17.02 2.13
CA CYS A 7 -8.65 15.63 1.68
C CYS A 7 -9.70 15.46 0.56
N TYR A 8 -10.74 16.27 0.56
CA TYR A 8 -11.82 16.25 -0.43
C TYR A 8 -11.44 16.87 -1.78
N GLU A 9 -10.42 17.72 -1.80
CA GLU A 9 -9.91 18.35 -3.03
C GLU A 9 -8.88 17.48 -3.78
N ILE A 10 -8.47 16.36 -3.21
CA ILE A 10 -7.50 15.45 -3.85
C ILE A 10 -8.12 14.85 -5.11
N ASN A 11 -7.39 14.91 -6.21
CA ASN A 11 -7.84 14.43 -7.52
C ASN A 11 -6.85 13.44 -8.12
N PHE A 12 -7.29 12.21 -8.33
CA PHE A 12 -6.49 11.12 -8.88
C PHE A 12 -6.63 10.92 -10.40
N SER A 13 -7.43 11.72 -11.10
CA SER A 13 -7.66 11.58 -12.56
C SER A 13 -6.39 11.72 -13.42
N LYS A 14 -5.33 12.31 -12.87
CA LYS A 14 -4.05 12.52 -13.57
C LYS A 14 -2.93 11.57 -13.09
N VAL A 15 -3.22 10.66 -12.19
CA VAL A 15 -2.21 9.71 -11.71
C VAL A 15 -1.98 8.65 -12.77
N ASN A 16 -0.76 8.55 -13.28
CA ASN A 16 -0.35 7.45 -14.13
C ASN A 16 -0.07 6.23 -13.26
N PHE A 17 -0.85 5.19 -13.45
CA PHE A 17 -0.63 3.89 -12.82
C PHE A 17 -0.69 2.80 -13.87
N GLN A 18 0.00 1.73 -13.60
CA GLN A 18 -0.09 0.54 -14.44
C GLN A 18 -1.11 -0.42 -13.83
N GLU A 19 -1.89 -1.01 -14.72
CA GLU A 19 -2.99 -1.88 -14.33
C GLU A 19 -2.50 -3.13 -13.61
N ARG A 20 -3.19 -3.49 -12.51
CA ARG A 20 -2.98 -4.72 -11.77
C ARG A 20 -4.04 -5.75 -12.20
N LYS A 21 -3.69 -7.05 -12.14
CA LYS A 21 -4.67 -8.14 -12.33
C LYS A 21 -5.77 -8.12 -11.27
N ILE A 22 -5.39 -7.67 -10.08
CA ILE A 22 -6.30 -7.58 -8.94
C ILE A 22 -7.05 -6.24 -8.97
N LYS A 23 -8.37 -6.28 -8.71
CA LYS A 23 -9.24 -5.09 -8.72
C LYS A 23 -10.10 -5.03 -7.46
N ILE A 24 -10.48 -3.83 -7.07
CA ILE A 24 -11.50 -3.60 -6.04
C ILE A 24 -12.87 -3.75 -6.71
N THR A 25 -13.64 -4.76 -6.31
CA THR A 25 -14.96 -5.07 -6.90
C THR A 25 -16.11 -4.91 -5.92
N GLU A 26 -15.81 -4.93 -4.62
CA GLU A 26 -16.81 -4.87 -3.57
C GLU A 26 -16.87 -3.49 -2.91
N PRO A 27 -18.07 -3.00 -2.56
CA PRO A 27 -18.27 -1.66 -2.02
C PRO A 27 -17.60 -1.45 -0.64
N LYS A 28 -17.41 -2.53 0.12
CA LYS A 28 -16.71 -2.52 1.41
C LYS A 28 -15.53 -3.46 1.36
N THR A 29 -14.33 -2.89 1.18
CA THR A 29 -13.11 -3.66 0.97
C THR A 29 -12.00 -3.22 1.92
N ILE A 30 -11.34 -4.19 2.56
CA ILE A 30 -10.09 -3.99 3.30
C ILE A 30 -8.95 -4.54 2.45
N ILE A 31 -8.01 -3.67 2.11
CA ILE A 31 -6.83 -4.01 1.33
C ILE A 31 -5.66 -4.16 2.29
N SER A 32 -5.06 -5.33 2.34
CA SER A 32 -3.89 -5.60 3.17
C SER A 32 -2.72 -6.13 2.33
N GLY A 33 -1.52 -5.95 2.83
CA GLY A 33 -0.31 -6.42 2.15
C GLY A 33 0.92 -5.67 2.63
N ALA A 34 2.09 -6.21 2.30
CA ALA A 34 3.36 -5.64 2.68
C ALA A 34 3.53 -4.19 2.18
N PHE A 35 4.52 -3.52 2.70
CA PHE A 35 4.87 -2.16 2.28
C PHE A 35 5.34 -2.17 0.81
N LYS A 36 4.97 -1.11 0.05
CA LYS A 36 5.34 -0.94 -1.36
C LYS A 36 4.81 -2.00 -2.34
N THR A 37 3.84 -2.81 -1.95
CA THR A 37 3.19 -3.77 -2.87
C THR A 37 2.18 -3.13 -3.84
N GLY A 38 1.93 -1.83 -3.73
CA GLY A 38 1.06 -1.08 -4.65
C GLY A 38 -0.38 -0.90 -4.16
N LYS A 39 -0.66 -1.01 -2.85
CA LYS A 39 -2.00 -0.77 -2.28
C LYS A 39 -2.60 0.58 -2.67
N SER A 40 -1.84 1.66 -2.50
CA SER A 40 -2.29 3.02 -2.85
C SER A 40 -2.64 3.16 -4.32
N TYR A 41 -1.83 2.58 -5.21
CA TYR A 41 -2.11 2.63 -6.65
C TYR A 41 -3.37 1.85 -7.05
N LEU A 42 -3.68 0.74 -6.37
CA LEU A 42 -4.94 0.03 -6.56
C LEU A 42 -6.14 0.89 -6.12
N ILE A 43 -5.98 1.64 -5.04
CA ILE A 43 -6.99 2.61 -4.57
C ILE A 43 -7.15 3.74 -5.59
N TYR A 44 -6.08 4.28 -6.14
CA TYR A 44 -6.13 5.34 -7.14
C TYR A 44 -6.78 4.88 -8.44
N ASP A 45 -6.49 3.64 -8.88
CA ASP A 45 -7.17 3.00 -10.01
C ASP A 45 -8.68 2.94 -9.77
N PHE A 46 -9.11 2.46 -8.60
CA PHE A 46 -10.51 2.43 -8.21
C PHE A 46 -11.13 3.84 -8.19
N LEU A 47 -10.47 4.81 -7.56
CA LEU A 47 -10.97 6.19 -7.47
C LEU A 47 -11.00 6.91 -8.81
N SER A 48 -10.19 6.50 -9.79
CA SER A 48 -10.21 7.09 -11.15
C SER A 48 -11.52 6.85 -11.89
N THR A 49 -12.32 5.89 -11.44
CA THR A 49 -13.65 5.59 -12.01
C THR A 49 -14.75 6.53 -11.49
N PHE A 50 -14.45 7.32 -10.45
CA PHE A 50 -15.36 8.30 -9.84
C PHE A 50 -14.97 9.72 -10.22
N LYS A 51 -15.95 10.63 -10.22
CA LYS A 51 -15.68 12.05 -10.43
C LYS A 51 -15.04 12.65 -9.18
N PRO A 52 -14.20 13.69 -9.33
CA PRO A 52 -13.78 14.50 -8.20
C PRO A 52 -15.01 14.97 -7.40
N LYS A 53 -14.89 14.94 -6.08
CA LYS A 53 -15.96 15.23 -5.10
C LYS A 53 -17.03 14.14 -4.89
N GLU A 54 -16.99 13.03 -5.60
CA GLU A 54 -17.79 11.85 -5.24
C GLU A 54 -17.10 11.02 -4.14
N TYR A 55 -15.82 11.25 -3.89
CA TYR A 55 -15.02 10.53 -2.90
C TYR A 55 -14.31 11.43 -1.92
N LEU A 56 -14.00 10.87 -0.76
CA LEU A 56 -13.12 11.45 0.25
C LEU A 56 -11.96 10.49 0.51
N TYR A 57 -10.74 10.94 0.26
CA TYR A 57 -9.52 10.16 0.49
C TYR A 57 -8.74 10.72 1.67
N ILE A 58 -8.53 9.89 2.70
CA ILE A 58 -7.81 10.26 3.92
C ILE A 58 -6.65 9.28 4.11
N ASP A 59 -5.42 9.79 4.12
CA ASP A 59 -4.23 9.03 4.50
C ASP A 59 -3.83 9.36 5.95
N PHE A 60 -3.92 8.38 6.84
CA PHE A 60 -3.56 8.53 8.26
C PHE A 60 -2.04 8.56 8.51
N SER A 61 -1.22 8.31 7.50
CA SER A 61 0.23 8.53 7.57
C SER A 61 0.66 9.95 7.21
N ASP A 62 -0.23 10.77 6.66
CA ASP A 62 0.03 12.17 6.35
C ASP A 62 -0.01 13.02 7.62
N LEU A 63 1.13 13.48 8.07
CA LEU A 63 1.31 14.29 9.28
C LEU A 63 0.59 15.66 9.23
N ARG A 64 0.11 16.09 8.07
CA ARG A 64 -0.68 17.31 7.91
C ARG A 64 -2.14 17.13 8.35
N ASN A 65 -2.59 15.89 8.45
CA ASN A 65 -3.97 15.57 8.80
C ASN A 65 -4.20 15.67 10.32
N ASP A 66 -5.17 16.47 10.70
CA ASP A 66 -5.65 16.56 12.08
C ASP A 66 -6.63 15.40 12.36
N ILE A 67 -6.13 14.39 13.06
CA ILE A 67 -6.88 13.17 13.38
C ILE A 67 -8.07 13.45 14.31
N ILE A 68 -7.96 14.43 15.20
CA ILE A 68 -9.05 14.82 16.10
C ILE A 68 -10.18 15.45 15.30
N GLU A 69 -9.84 16.41 14.43
CA GLU A 69 -10.82 17.04 13.53
C GLU A 69 -11.55 15.99 12.67
N ILE A 70 -10.78 15.03 12.11
CA ILE A 70 -11.35 13.95 11.30
C ILE A 70 -12.35 13.13 12.10
N LYS A 71 -11.97 12.63 13.29
CA LYS A 71 -12.84 11.81 14.14
C LYS A 71 -14.16 12.50 14.48
N GLU A 72 -14.11 13.77 14.84
CA GLU A 72 -15.27 14.53 15.28
C GLU A 72 -16.22 14.90 14.12
N ASN A 73 -15.69 15.10 12.92
CA ASN A 73 -16.44 15.71 11.84
C ASN A 73 -16.71 14.80 10.64
N LEU A 74 -16.05 13.63 10.52
CA LEU A 74 -16.09 12.77 9.35
C LEU A 74 -17.51 12.40 8.91
N ALA A 75 -18.33 11.90 9.85
CA ALA A 75 -19.70 11.45 9.54
C ALA A 75 -20.58 12.62 9.05
N LYS A 76 -20.45 13.79 9.69
CA LYS A 76 -21.16 15.00 9.28
C LYS A 76 -20.70 15.48 7.91
N PHE A 77 -19.40 15.46 7.64
CA PHE A 77 -18.81 15.89 6.38
C PHE A 77 -19.26 15.01 5.21
N ILE A 78 -19.26 13.69 5.38
CA ILE A 78 -19.76 12.73 4.38
C ILE A 78 -21.21 13.04 4.02
N LYS A 79 -22.06 13.22 5.03
CA LYS A 79 -23.49 13.51 4.81
C LYS A 79 -23.72 14.86 4.12
N MET A 80 -22.98 15.89 4.53
CA MET A 80 -23.14 17.24 3.96
C MET A 80 -22.71 17.36 2.51
N ASN A 81 -21.70 16.58 2.11
CA ASN A 81 -21.13 16.62 0.76
C ASN A 81 -21.60 15.43 -0.11
N GLU A 82 -22.54 14.61 0.37
CA GLU A 82 -23.11 13.46 -0.35
C GLU A 82 -22.01 12.50 -0.90
N ILE A 83 -20.98 12.27 -0.07
CA ILE A 83 -19.82 11.45 -0.48
C ILE A 83 -20.24 10.00 -0.58
N SER A 84 -20.06 9.41 -1.77
CA SER A 84 -20.39 8.01 -2.07
C SER A 84 -19.24 7.03 -1.80
N VAL A 85 -17.98 7.53 -1.81
CA VAL A 85 -16.80 6.68 -1.57
C VAL A 85 -15.92 7.29 -0.47
N LEU A 86 -15.68 6.53 0.58
CA LEU A 86 -14.73 6.86 1.64
C LEU A 86 -13.50 5.96 1.53
N VAL A 87 -12.33 6.55 1.42
CA VAL A 87 -11.04 5.84 1.50
C VAL A 87 -10.31 6.23 2.77
N LEU A 88 -9.91 5.22 3.55
CA LEU A 88 -9.11 5.36 4.76
C LEU A 88 -7.80 4.60 4.57
N GLU A 89 -6.76 5.30 4.13
CA GLU A 89 -5.46 4.70 3.93
C GLU A 89 -4.63 4.71 5.22
N ASN A 90 -3.92 3.60 5.49
CA ASN A 90 -3.15 3.38 6.72
C ASN A 90 -3.98 3.52 8.01
N PHE A 91 -5.25 3.12 7.97
CA PHE A 91 -6.18 3.25 9.07
C PHE A 91 -5.91 2.23 10.20
N ASN A 92 -5.95 2.69 11.45
CA ASN A 92 -5.64 1.88 12.64
C ASN A 92 -6.87 1.42 13.42
N PHE A 93 -8.10 1.69 12.91
CA PHE A 93 -9.38 1.35 13.57
C PHE A 93 -9.55 1.95 14.97
N ASP A 94 -9.05 3.15 15.16
CA ASP A 94 -9.09 3.86 16.44
C ASP A 94 -10.39 4.68 16.65
N PHE A 95 -11.33 4.60 15.71
CA PHE A 95 -12.69 5.13 15.83
C PHE A 95 -13.69 4.33 14.97
N GLU A 96 -14.99 4.51 15.23
CA GLU A 96 -16.06 3.84 14.50
C GLU A 96 -16.20 4.37 13.07
N LEU A 97 -16.40 3.44 12.12
CA LEU A 97 -16.57 3.79 10.72
C LEU A 97 -17.91 4.49 10.49
N PRO A 98 -17.95 5.61 9.78
CA PRO A 98 -19.19 6.27 9.40
C PRO A 98 -19.99 5.46 8.39
N THR A 99 -21.27 5.77 8.25
CA THR A 99 -22.09 5.21 7.18
C THR A 99 -21.71 5.85 5.84
N CYS A 100 -21.27 5.04 4.90
CA CYS A 100 -21.00 5.43 3.53
C CYS A 100 -21.31 4.24 2.60
N GLU A 101 -21.65 4.51 1.35
CA GLU A 101 -21.99 3.47 0.37
C GLU A 101 -20.78 2.58 0.10
N ASN A 102 -19.67 3.19 -0.26
CA ASN A 102 -18.41 2.50 -0.52
C ASN A 102 -17.37 2.90 0.54
N ILE A 103 -16.74 1.92 1.18
CA ILE A 103 -15.66 2.16 2.15
C ILE A 103 -14.48 1.26 1.79
N ILE A 104 -13.38 1.88 1.42
CA ILE A 104 -12.13 1.20 1.10
C ILE A 104 -11.11 1.54 2.18
N ILE A 105 -10.53 0.51 2.79
CA ILE A 105 -9.57 0.68 3.89
C ILE A 105 -8.25 0.02 3.49
N SER A 106 -7.13 0.69 3.66
CA SER A 106 -5.82 0.06 3.51
C SER A 106 -5.13 -0.13 4.87
N THR A 107 -4.57 -1.34 5.07
CA THR A 107 -3.87 -1.73 6.29
C THR A 107 -2.57 -2.47 5.99
N LYS A 108 -1.68 -2.57 6.98
CA LYS A 108 -0.47 -3.40 6.85
C LYS A 108 -0.81 -4.89 6.97
N ASN A 109 -1.61 -5.25 7.97
CA ASN A 109 -1.95 -6.62 8.31
C ASN A 109 -3.41 -6.93 7.94
N PRO A 110 -3.74 -8.18 7.57
CA PRO A 110 -5.11 -8.57 7.34
C PRO A 110 -5.96 -8.38 8.62
N ILE A 111 -7.13 -7.78 8.44
CA ILE A 111 -8.10 -7.56 9.53
C ILE A 111 -9.45 -8.07 9.06
N ASN A 112 -10.12 -8.84 9.90
CA ASN A 112 -11.49 -9.28 9.64
C ASN A 112 -12.49 -8.31 10.26
N LEU A 113 -13.23 -7.63 9.41
CA LEU A 113 -14.34 -6.78 9.81
C LEU A 113 -15.63 -7.29 9.16
N LYS A 114 -16.67 -7.48 9.96
CA LYS A 114 -17.96 -7.98 9.47
C LYS A 114 -18.53 -7.06 8.38
N GLY A 115 -18.89 -7.65 7.25
CA GLY A 115 -19.43 -6.91 6.11
C GLY A 115 -18.38 -6.33 5.17
N PHE A 116 -17.09 -6.59 5.39
CA PHE A 116 -16.01 -6.20 4.49
C PHE A 116 -15.40 -7.41 3.79
N LYS A 117 -15.06 -7.22 2.52
CA LYS A 117 -14.24 -8.16 1.74
C LYS A 117 -12.77 -7.89 2.03
N ASN A 118 -12.01 -8.95 2.34
CA ASN A 118 -10.56 -8.85 2.45
C ASN A 118 -9.90 -9.08 1.10
N LEU A 119 -9.04 -8.15 0.70
CA LEU A 119 -8.22 -8.19 -0.50
C LEU A 119 -6.75 -8.15 -0.07
N ILE A 120 -6.04 -9.27 -0.25
CA ILE A 120 -4.62 -9.36 0.11
C ILE A 120 -3.80 -9.11 -1.14
N ILE A 121 -2.93 -8.08 -1.08
CA ILE A 121 -2.05 -7.73 -2.20
C ILE A 121 -0.63 -8.21 -1.91
N SER A 122 -0.11 -9.02 -2.81
CA SER A 122 1.30 -9.35 -2.91
C SER A 122 2.04 -8.37 -3.84
N ALA A 123 3.35 -8.45 -3.87
CA ALA A 123 4.14 -7.86 -4.93
C ALA A 123 3.76 -8.47 -6.30
N LEU A 124 4.28 -7.92 -7.41
CA LEU A 124 3.89 -8.33 -8.77
C LEU A 124 4.25 -9.80 -9.04
N ASP A 125 3.37 -10.53 -9.72
CA ASP A 125 3.80 -11.76 -10.37
C ASP A 125 4.68 -11.43 -11.61
N PHE A 126 5.28 -12.44 -12.22
CA PHE A 126 6.19 -12.19 -13.35
C PHE A 126 5.48 -11.62 -14.59
N GLU A 127 4.23 -11.97 -14.79
CA GLU A 127 3.44 -11.45 -15.90
C GLU A 127 3.07 -9.98 -15.70
N GLU A 128 2.65 -9.59 -14.50
CA GLU A 128 2.49 -8.19 -14.13
C GLU A 128 3.82 -7.43 -14.20
N TYR A 129 4.93 -8.07 -13.75
CA TYR A 129 6.26 -7.48 -13.84
C TYR A 129 6.63 -7.13 -15.28
N LEU A 130 6.38 -8.02 -16.24
CA LEU A 130 6.62 -7.77 -17.67
C LEU A 130 5.83 -6.57 -18.20
N LEU A 131 4.57 -6.40 -17.78
CA LEU A 131 3.75 -5.26 -18.17
C LEU A 131 4.28 -3.92 -17.60
N HIS A 132 4.95 -3.97 -16.46
CA HIS A 132 5.53 -2.82 -15.79
C HIS A 132 6.96 -2.50 -16.24
N ASP A 133 7.65 -3.46 -16.85
CA ASP A 133 9.05 -3.33 -17.25
C ASP A 133 9.19 -2.64 -18.62
N ASN A 134 9.48 -1.34 -18.56
CA ASN A 134 9.68 -0.51 -19.75
C ASN A 134 11.14 -0.44 -20.21
N LYS A 135 12.06 -1.12 -19.51
CA LYS A 135 13.51 -1.02 -19.74
C LYS A 135 14.08 -2.14 -20.58
N HIS A 136 13.60 -3.35 -20.37
CA HIS A 136 14.18 -4.51 -20.98
C HIS A 136 13.48 -4.82 -22.32
N GLN A 137 14.31 -5.19 -23.31
CA GLN A 137 13.83 -5.46 -24.66
C GLN A 137 13.38 -6.90 -24.88
N ASN A 138 13.71 -7.79 -23.92
CA ASN A 138 13.35 -9.19 -24.04
C ASN A 138 13.03 -9.82 -22.67
N ILE A 139 12.24 -10.89 -22.71
CA ILE A 139 11.73 -11.60 -21.53
C ILE A 139 12.86 -12.15 -20.64
N THR A 140 13.97 -12.61 -21.23
CA THR A 140 15.10 -13.17 -20.47
C THR A 140 15.76 -12.11 -19.59
N GLN A 141 15.94 -10.89 -20.09
CA GLN A 141 16.48 -9.78 -19.31
C GLN A 141 15.53 -9.37 -18.19
N SER A 142 14.24 -9.26 -18.49
CA SER A 142 13.21 -8.99 -17.48
C SER A 142 13.17 -10.07 -16.41
N PHE A 143 13.26 -11.33 -16.78
CA PHE A 143 13.27 -12.45 -15.84
C PHE A 143 14.52 -12.44 -14.93
N ASN A 144 15.69 -12.19 -15.49
CA ASN A 144 16.92 -12.06 -14.71
C ASN A 144 16.85 -10.88 -13.73
N SER A 145 16.27 -9.75 -14.16
CA SER A 145 16.05 -8.60 -13.28
C SER A 145 15.02 -8.89 -12.17
N PHE A 146 13.95 -9.59 -12.50
CA PHE A 146 12.95 -10.07 -11.55
C PHE A 146 13.56 -10.97 -10.47
N LEU A 147 14.37 -11.93 -10.84
CA LEU A 147 15.06 -12.84 -9.91
C LEU A 147 16.10 -12.10 -9.06
N LYS A 148 16.83 -11.16 -9.65
CA LYS A 148 17.94 -10.46 -8.99
C LYS A 148 17.46 -9.38 -8.01
N PHE A 149 16.41 -8.61 -8.36
CA PHE A 149 15.99 -7.43 -7.61
C PHE A 149 14.60 -7.54 -7.01
N GLY A 150 13.92 -8.67 -7.21
CA GLY A 150 12.57 -8.89 -6.73
C GLY A 150 11.52 -8.15 -7.59
N ASN A 151 10.32 -8.09 -7.05
CA ASN A 151 9.10 -7.77 -7.78
C ASN A 151 8.26 -6.63 -7.16
N LEU A 152 8.88 -5.77 -6.38
CA LEU A 152 8.20 -4.57 -5.89
C LEU A 152 7.97 -3.59 -7.04
N PRO A 153 6.73 -3.11 -7.26
CA PRO A 153 6.39 -2.23 -8.39
C PRO A 153 7.30 -1.00 -8.50
N GLU A 154 7.63 -0.40 -7.37
CA GLU A 154 8.48 0.79 -7.30
C GLU A 154 9.87 0.55 -7.89
N LEU A 155 10.45 -0.65 -7.73
CA LEU A 155 11.83 -0.92 -8.11
C LEU A 155 12.03 -1.22 -9.60
N ILE A 156 10.98 -1.59 -10.33
CA ILE A 156 11.14 -2.12 -11.71
C ILE A 156 11.88 -1.13 -12.60
N ASN A 157 11.46 0.12 -12.59
CA ASN A 157 11.99 1.15 -13.48
C ASN A 157 13.19 1.93 -12.93
N TYR A 158 13.71 1.55 -11.73
CA TYR A 158 14.94 2.11 -11.22
C TYR A 158 16.16 1.55 -11.95
N GLU A 159 17.22 2.34 -12.07
CA GLU A 159 18.53 1.88 -12.53
C GLU A 159 19.11 0.83 -11.57
N GLU A 160 19.82 -0.20 -12.08
CA GLU A 160 20.31 -1.31 -11.25
C GLU A 160 21.06 -0.87 -9.99
N HIS A 161 21.98 0.09 -10.13
CA HIS A 161 22.74 0.60 -9.00
C HIS A 161 21.89 1.32 -7.95
N LYS A 162 20.73 1.81 -8.32
CA LYS A 162 19.78 2.48 -7.42
C LYS A 162 18.80 1.48 -6.76
N LYS A 163 18.54 0.34 -7.41
CA LYS A 163 17.60 -0.68 -6.88
C LYS A 163 18.04 -1.21 -5.52
N ILE A 164 19.35 -1.52 -5.37
CA ILE A 164 19.88 -2.06 -4.12
C ILE A 164 19.73 -1.06 -2.98
N ASN A 165 20.17 0.18 -3.19
CA ASN A 165 20.05 1.22 -2.17
C ASN A 165 18.58 1.47 -1.79
N ARG A 166 17.71 1.53 -2.80
CA ARG A 166 16.28 1.74 -2.56
C ARG A 166 15.63 0.58 -1.81
N LEU A 167 16.04 -0.66 -2.10
CA LEU A 167 15.57 -1.84 -1.37
C LEU A 167 16.01 -1.79 0.10
N GLN A 168 17.24 -1.40 0.38
CA GLN A 168 17.74 -1.20 1.75
C GLN A 168 16.90 -0.15 2.50
N GLU A 169 16.66 1.03 1.90
CA GLU A 169 15.78 2.04 2.48
C GLU A 169 14.38 1.52 2.78
N ILE A 170 13.79 0.71 1.87
CA ILE A 170 12.47 0.10 2.07
C ILE A 170 12.49 -0.85 3.27
N ILE A 171 13.55 -1.63 3.44
CA ILE A 171 13.72 -2.56 4.56
C ILE A 171 13.87 -1.77 5.87
N GLU A 172 14.73 -0.78 5.91
CA GLU A 172 14.95 0.08 7.08
C GLU A 172 13.66 0.75 7.54
N LEU A 173 12.86 1.28 6.60
CA LEU A 173 11.54 1.88 6.89
C LEU A 173 10.51 0.89 7.45
N GLN A 174 10.72 -0.43 7.29
CA GLN A 174 9.84 -1.45 7.86
C GLN A 174 10.25 -1.87 9.27
N CYS A 175 11.50 -1.71 9.62
CA CYS A 175 12.02 -2.02 10.95
C CYS A 175 11.62 -0.89 11.92
N LYS A 176 11.15 -1.27 13.10
CA LYS A 176 10.75 -0.29 14.12
C LYS A 176 11.96 0.33 14.83
N ASP A 177 13.03 -0.42 14.89
CA ASP A 177 14.26 -0.08 15.58
C ASP A 177 15.45 -0.85 14.98
N GLU A 178 16.64 -0.49 15.39
CA GLU A 178 17.90 -1.09 14.95
C GLU A 178 17.97 -2.58 15.28
N THR A 179 17.40 -3.02 16.39
CA THR A 179 17.36 -4.43 16.80
C THR A 179 16.60 -5.28 15.78
N GLN A 180 15.43 -4.80 15.30
CA GLN A 180 14.67 -5.51 14.26
C GLN A 180 15.44 -5.57 12.93
N TYR A 181 16.15 -4.50 12.59
CA TYR A 181 16.99 -4.48 11.39
C TYR A 181 18.13 -5.50 11.46
N GLU A 182 18.85 -5.57 12.59
CA GLU A 182 19.92 -6.54 12.77
C GLU A 182 19.40 -7.99 12.80
N ILE A 183 18.25 -8.25 13.45
CA ILE A 183 17.60 -9.57 13.40
C ILE A 183 17.27 -9.96 11.95
N PHE A 184 16.69 -9.03 11.18
CA PHE A 184 16.34 -9.27 9.78
C PHE A 184 17.58 -9.58 8.93
N LYS A 185 18.67 -8.87 9.15
CA LYS A 185 19.96 -9.09 8.47
C LYS A 185 20.52 -10.48 8.78
N ILE A 186 20.56 -10.89 10.05
CA ILE A 186 20.98 -12.23 10.46
C ILE A 186 20.13 -13.31 9.78
N LEU A 187 18.81 -13.12 9.71
CA LEU A 187 17.90 -14.08 9.07
C LEU A 187 18.17 -14.19 7.56
N ILE A 188 18.42 -13.09 6.87
CA ILE A 188 18.73 -13.09 5.43
C ILE A 188 20.08 -13.79 5.17
N GLU A 189 21.10 -13.48 5.94
CA GLU A 189 22.42 -14.07 5.79
C GLU A 189 22.43 -15.60 5.99
N ASN A 190 21.41 -16.14 6.65
CA ASN A 190 21.28 -17.57 6.94
C ASN A 190 20.03 -18.21 6.31
N ILE A 191 19.43 -17.60 5.30
CA ILE A 191 18.15 -18.06 4.72
C ILE A 191 18.21 -19.44 4.11
N ASP A 192 19.38 -19.86 3.61
CA ASP A 192 19.61 -21.16 2.99
C ASP A 192 20.06 -22.24 3.98
N GLU A 193 20.19 -21.91 5.26
CA GLU A 193 20.73 -22.80 6.28
C GLU A 193 19.65 -23.24 7.27
N LYS A 194 19.66 -24.53 7.62
CA LYS A 194 18.84 -25.07 8.73
C LYS A 194 19.54 -24.80 10.06
N LYS A 195 19.26 -23.64 10.66
CA LYS A 195 19.77 -23.29 11.98
C LYS A 195 18.64 -23.14 12.98
N SER A 196 18.87 -23.52 14.23
CA SER A 196 17.99 -23.18 15.35
C SER A 196 18.17 -21.70 15.72
N LEU A 197 17.20 -21.11 16.40
CA LEU A 197 17.33 -19.74 16.93
C LEU A 197 18.58 -19.57 17.79
N PHE A 198 18.91 -20.57 18.61
CA PHE A 198 20.11 -20.57 19.40
C PHE A 198 21.40 -20.45 18.57
N GLN A 199 21.48 -21.19 17.46
CA GLN A 199 22.63 -21.13 16.54
C GLN A 199 22.73 -19.81 15.77
N LEU A 200 21.58 -19.13 15.53
CA LEU A 200 21.56 -17.84 14.81
C LEU A 200 22.06 -16.68 15.67
N PHE A 201 21.82 -16.72 17.00
CA PHE A 201 22.08 -15.58 17.88
C PHE A 201 23.22 -15.80 18.89
N ASN A 202 23.91 -16.95 18.86
CA ASN A 202 25.03 -17.27 19.75
C ASN A 202 26.34 -17.60 19.00
N ASN A 203 26.48 -17.12 17.78
CA ASN A 203 27.75 -17.17 17.05
C ASN A 203 28.49 -15.85 17.14
#